data_0a986db3abd7c441077a610eeee34012
#
_entry.id   0a986db3abd7c441077a610eeee34012
#
_cell.length_a   1.000
_cell.length_b   1.000
_cell.length_c   1.000
_cell.angle_alpha   90.00
_cell.angle_beta   90.00
_cell.angle_gamma   90.00
#
_symmetry.space_group_name_H-M   'P 1'
#
loop_
_entity.id
_entity.type
_entity.pdbx_description
1 polymer ?
#
loop_
_entity_poly.entity_id
_entity_poly.type
_entity_poly.pdbx_seq_one_letter_code
_entity_poly.pdbx_strand_id
1 'polypeptide(L)'
;MNGIAWGIIVCEIMFWVFILAGLIVRYGWRKQRLGLRLMAMSPVIDLVLLVLTVYDLRQGTEATWAHGVAAIYIGVSLAFGKSLIAWADQTYQRFILRKDVVRDARSKAQREREGFVRHLTAFIIGSVLLAGMIFWIADFKQTEALLQTVQIWFLVLLVDGLIAVSYTIFPKRAD
;
A
#
# COMPACT_ATOMS: atom_id res chain seq x y z
N MET A 1 -23.75 -15.57 -8.83
CA MET A 1 -22.39 -15.04 -8.54
C MET A 1 -21.43 -15.88 -9.35
N ASN A 2 -20.67 -15.27 -10.25
CA ASN A 2 -19.72 -15.96 -11.12
C ASN A 2 -18.53 -16.45 -10.30
N GLY A 3 -17.87 -17.55 -10.72
CA GLY A 3 -16.72 -18.11 -10.00
C GLY A 3 -15.59 -17.10 -9.73
N ILE A 4 -15.48 -16.07 -10.58
CA ILE A 4 -14.52 -14.95 -10.43
C ILE A 4 -14.85 -14.10 -9.20
N ALA A 5 -16.12 -13.75 -9.01
CA ALA A 5 -16.57 -12.97 -7.84
C ALA A 5 -16.22 -13.69 -6.51
N TRP A 6 -16.35 -15.01 -6.48
CA TRP A 6 -15.89 -15.82 -5.35
C TRP A 6 -14.35 -15.78 -5.19
N GLY A 7 -13.60 -15.82 -6.31
CA GLY A 7 -12.16 -15.69 -6.30
C GLY A 7 -11.69 -14.34 -5.70
N ILE A 8 -12.36 -13.24 -6.06
CA ILE A 8 -12.09 -11.89 -5.50
C ILE A 8 -12.33 -11.87 -3.99
N ILE A 9 -13.49 -12.37 -3.53
CA ILE A 9 -13.81 -12.43 -2.09
C ILE A 9 -12.77 -13.28 -1.32
N VAL A 10 -12.36 -14.42 -1.88
CA VAL A 10 -11.34 -15.27 -1.26
C VAL A 10 -10.00 -14.53 -1.16
N CYS A 11 -9.58 -13.80 -2.20
CA CYS A 11 -8.35 -13.00 -2.15
C CYS A 11 -8.42 -11.92 -1.07
N GLU A 12 -9.53 -11.20 -0.93
CA GLU A 12 -9.72 -10.19 0.12
C GLU A 12 -9.62 -10.81 1.53
N ILE A 13 -10.27 -11.95 1.75
CA ILE A 13 -10.18 -12.66 3.04
C ILE A 13 -8.73 -13.11 3.29
N MET A 14 -8.08 -13.71 2.30
CA MET A 14 -6.71 -14.22 2.41
C MET A 14 -5.71 -13.10 2.70
N PHE A 15 -5.89 -11.91 2.11
CA PHE A 15 -5.10 -10.73 2.42
C PHE A 15 -5.08 -10.44 3.92
N TRP A 16 -6.25 -10.34 4.56
CA TRP A 16 -6.35 -10.11 6.00
C TRP A 16 -5.81 -11.26 6.83
N VAL A 17 -6.06 -12.50 6.41
CA VAL A 17 -5.54 -13.70 7.10
C VAL A 17 -4.01 -13.69 7.12
N PHE A 18 -3.34 -13.38 6.00
CA PHE A 18 -1.87 -13.35 5.94
C PHE A 18 -1.28 -12.19 6.75
N ILE A 19 -1.91 -11.02 6.75
CA ILE A 19 -1.47 -9.90 7.59
C ILE A 19 -1.60 -10.26 9.07
N LEU A 20 -2.77 -10.71 9.51
CA LEU A 20 -3.02 -11.05 10.92
C LEU A 20 -2.14 -12.22 11.39
N ALA A 21 -2.05 -13.29 10.60
CA ALA A 21 -1.18 -14.41 10.89
C ALA A 21 0.29 -13.98 10.96
N GLY A 22 0.73 -13.12 10.04
CA GLY A 22 2.08 -12.55 10.03
C GLY A 22 2.39 -11.77 11.31
N LEU A 23 1.46 -10.92 11.76
CA LEU A 23 1.60 -10.16 13.01
C LEU A 23 1.62 -11.10 14.24
N ILE A 24 0.71 -12.07 14.32
CA ILE A 24 0.67 -13.04 15.43
C ILE A 24 1.96 -13.85 15.49
N VAL A 25 2.43 -14.38 14.35
CA VAL A 25 3.67 -15.18 14.31
C VAL A 25 4.89 -14.33 14.65
N ARG A 26 4.92 -13.07 14.20
CA ARG A 26 6.04 -12.17 14.45
C ARG A 26 6.14 -11.76 15.91
N TYR A 27 5.02 -11.33 16.50
CA TYR A 27 4.99 -10.74 17.83
C TYR A 27 4.56 -11.73 18.92
N GLY A 28 3.64 -12.65 18.64
CA GLY A 28 3.19 -13.66 19.58
C GLY A 28 4.20 -14.81 19.71
N TRP A 29 4.59 -15.40 18.60
CA TRP A 29 5.53 -16.55 18.61
C TRP A 29 7.00 -16.13 18.47
N ARG A 30 7.28 -14.82 18.37
CA ARG A 30 8.63 -14.24 18.23
C ARG A 30 9.42 -14.77 17.01
N LYS A 31 8.75 -15.36 16.02
CA LYS A 31 9.36 -15.86 14.78
C LYS A 31 9.41 -14.75 13.73
N GLN A 32 10.32 -13.78 13.88
CA GLN A 32 10.39 -12.56 13.07
C GLN A 32 10.47 -12.84 11.55
N ARG A 33 11.32 -13.80 11.13
CA ARG A 33 11.48 -14.13 9.71
C ARG A 33 10.24 -14.77 9.09
N LEU A 34 9.57 -15.64 9.84
CA LEU A 34 8.35 -16.32 9.36
C LEU A 34 7.19 -15.33 9.28
N GLY A 35 7.00 -14.49 10.32
CA GLY A 35 5.99 -13.43 10.29
C GLY A 35 6.19 -12.46 9.12
N LEU A 36 7.44 -12.06 8.84
CA LEU A 36 7.75 -11.21 7.69
C LEU A 36 7.39 -11.87 6.35
N ARG A 37 7.68 -13.16 6.18
CA ARG A 37 7.32 -13.90 4.96
C ARG A 37 5.81 -13.98 4.76
N LEU A 38 5.05 -14.22 5.84
CA LEU A 38 3.59 -14.23 5.79
C LEU A 38 3.04 -12.85 5.37
N MET A 39 3.52 -11.77 5.98
CA MET A 39 3.11 -10.41 5.60
C MET A 39 3.51 -10.07 4.16
N ALA A 40 4.65 -10.57 3.67
CA ALA A 40 5.10 -10.37 2.29
C ALA A 40 4.25 -11.13 1.25
N MET A 41 3.38 -12.05 1.67
CA MET A 41 2.41 -12.70 0.77
C MET A 41 1.23 -11.78 0.43
N SER A 42 0.97 -10.76 1.24
CA SER A 42 -0.13 -9.81 1.00
C SER A 42 -0.07 -9.14 -0.39
N PRO A 43 1.03 -8.49 -0.82
CA PRO A 43 1.09 -7.91 -2.17
C PRO A 43 1.02 -8.95 -3.30
N VAL A 44 1.37 -10.22 -3.03
CA VAL A 44 1.20 -11.29 -4.01
C VAL A 44 -0.28 -11.63 -4.20
N ILE A 45 -1.06 -11.65 -3.10
CA ILE A 45 -2.51 -11.85 -3.14
C ILE A 45 -3.18 -10.69 -3.87
N ASP A 46 -2.76 -9.45 -3.60
CA ASP A 46 -3.27 -8.27 -4.30
C ASP A 46 -2.98 -8.33 -5.81
N LEU A 47 -1.82 -8.85 -6.20
CA LEU A 47 -1.51 -9.06 -7.61
C LEU A 47 -2.44 -10.10 -8.25
N VAL A 48 -2.72 -11.21 -7.56
CA VAL A 48 -3.71 -12.22 -8.01
C VAL A 48 -5.10 -11.58 -8.13
N LEU A 49 -5.48 -10.76 -7.14
CA LEU A 49 -6.74 -10.01 -7.17
C LEU A 49 -6.83 -9.11 -8.41
N LEU A 50 -5.76 -8.37 -8.75
CA LEU A 50 -5.74 -7.54 -9.95
C LEU A 50 -5.90 -8.37 -11.24
N VAL A 51 -5.23 -9.53 -11.33
CA VAL A 51 -5.37 -10.42 -12.50
C VAL A 51 -6.81 -10.93 -12.63
N LEU A 52 -7.43 -11.36 -11.53
CA LEU A 52 -8.85 -11.78 -11.53
C LEU A 52 -9.76 -10.63 -11.93
N THR A 53 -9.49 -9.42 -11.45
CA THR A 53 -10.22 -8.20 -11.82
C THR A 53 -10.14 -7.92 -13.31
N VAL A 54 -8.95 -7.97 -13.91
CA VAL A 54 -8.79 -7.78 -15.37
C VAL A 54 -9.62 -8.80 -16.15
N TYR A 55 -9.65 -10.03 -15.66
CA TYR A 55 -10.45 -11.09 -16.31
C TYR A 55 -11.95 -10.85 -16.17
N ASP A 56 -12.43 -10.39 -15.01
CA ASP A 56 -13.83 -10.04 -14.76
C ASP A 56 -14.29 -8.86 -15.62
N LEU A 57 -13.48 -7.81 -15.68
CA LEU A 57 -13.73 -6.63 -16.49
C LEU A 57 -13.81 -6.96 -18.01
N ARG A 58 -13.01 -7.93 -18.48
CA ARG A 58 -13.12 -8.41 -19.87
C ARG A 58 -14.43 -9.14 -20.18
N GLN A 59 -15.13 -9.61 -19.17
CA GLN A 59 -16.47 -10.21 -19.34
C GLN A 59 -17.60 -9.17 -19.35
N GLY A 60 -17.26 -7.87 -19.34
CA GLY A 60 -18.22 -6.77 -19.41
C GLY A 60 -18.65 -6.21 -18.07
N THR A 61 -18.00 -6.61 -16.98
CA THR A 61 -18.23 -6.03 -15.64
C THR A 61 -17.58 -4.63 -15.59
N GLU A 62 -18.20 -3.70 -14.88
CA GLU A 62 -17.63 -2.36 -14.66
C GLU A 62 -16.60 -2.38 -13.52
N ALA A 63 -15.53 -1.62 -13.68
CA ALA A 63 -14.54 -1.44 -12.62
C ALA A 63 -15.17 -0.72 -11.42
N THR A 64 -14.79 -1.16 -10.24
CA THR A 64 -15.20 -0.53 -8.99
C THR A 64 -14.00 0.11 -8.28
N TRP A 65 -14.30 0.92 -7.29
CA TRP A 65 -13.29 1.50 -6.40
C TRP A 65 -12.38 0.45 -5.75
N ALA A 66 -12.93 -0.72 -5.40
CA ALA A 66 -12.16 -1.81 -4.77
C ALA A 66 -10.99 -2.25 -5.65
N HIS A 67 -11.19 -2.29 -6.97
CA HIS A 67 -10.15 -2.67 -7.93
C HIS A 67 -9.01 -1.63 -7.99
N GLY A 68 -9.35 -0.34 -7.90
CA GLY A 68 -8.36 0.73 -7.81
C GLY A 68 -7.55 0.67 -6.51
N VAL A 69 -8.23 0.40 -5.39
CA VAL A 69 -7.61 0.29 -4.07
C VAL A 69 -6.61 -0.87 -4.00
N ALA A 70 -6.86 -2.00 -4.67
CA ALA A 70 -5.90 -3.11 -4.73
C ALA A 70 -4.55 -2.68 -5.34
N ALA A 71 -4.56 -1.89 -6.42
CA ALA A 71 -3.35 -1.35 -7.02
C ALA A 71 -2.62 -0.36 -6.08
N ILE A 72 -3.37 0.47 -5.33
CA ILE A 72 -2.81 1.34 -4.29
C ILE A 72 -2.10 0.51 -3.22
N TYR A 73 -2.73 -0.55 -2.72
CA TYR A 73 -2.13 -1.43 -1.71
C TYR A 73 -0.84 -2.07 -2.17
N ILE A 74 -0.76 -2.53 -3.42
CA ILE A 74 0.49 -3.06 -3.98
C ILE A 74 1.57 -1.98 -3.97
N GLY A 75 1.27 -0.79 -4.51
CA GLY A 75 2.21 0.33 -4.55
C GLY A 75 2.71 0.72 -3.16
N VAL A 76 1.79 0.86 -2.19
CA VAL A 76 2.11 1.20 -0.80
C VAL A 76 2.90 0.07 -0.13
N SER A 77 2.53 -1.19 -0.30
CA SER A 77 3.23 -2.33 0.29
C SER A 77 4.68 -2.43 -0.17
N LEU A 78 4.94 -2.16 -1.45
CA LEU A 78 6.29 -2.18 -2.01
C LEU A 78 7.12 -0.98 -1.56
N ALA A 79 6.54 0.23 -1.57
CA ALA A 79 7.25 1.46 -1.23
C ALA A 79 7.46 1.65 0.28
N PHE A 80 6.45 1.33 1.08
CA PHE A 80 6.45 1.56 2.53
C PHE A 80 6.67 0.31 3.37
N GLY A 81 6.65 -0.89 2.82
CA GLY A 81 6.65 -2.13 3.57
C GLY A 81 7.75 -2.21 4.62
N LYS A 82 9.00 -1.88 4.26
CA LYS A 82 10.13 -1.83 5.23
C LYS A 82 9.90 -0.82 6.34
N SER A 83 9.37 0.36 6.01
CA SER A 83 9.10 1.45 6.95
C SER A 83 7.98 1.10 7.91
N LEU A 84 6.90 0.50 7.41
CA LEU A 84 5.77 0.03 8.21
C LEU A 84 6.18 -1.06 9.20
N ILE A 85 7.02 -2.00 8.76
CA ILE A 85 7.55 -3.05 9.63
C ILE A 85 8.43 -2.45 10.71
N ALA A 86 9.35 -1.52 10.36
CA ALA A 86 10.20 -0.86 11.32
C ALA A 86 9.39 -0.04 12.35
N TRP A 87 8.34 0.65 11.89
CA TRP A 87 7.42 1.37 12.77
C TRP A 87 6.65 0.42 13.70
N ALA A 88 6.14 -0.69 13.19
CA ALA A 88 5.44 -1.69 13.99
C ALA A 88 6.36 -2.34 15.03
N ASP A 89 7.62 -2.65 14.67
CA ASP A 89 8.62 -3.18 15.59
C ASP A 89 8.96 -2.19 16.71
N GLN A 90 9.13 -0.90 16.38
CA GLN A 90 9.39 0.15 17.37
C GLN A 90 8.18 0.34 18.30
N THR A 91 6.97 0.32 17.74
CA THR A 91 5.72 0.43 18.49
C THR A 91 5.58 -0.74 19.47
N TYR A 92 5.84 -1.97 19.01
CA TYR A 92 5.83 -3.17 19.86
C TYR A 92 6.87 -3.08 20.99
N GLN A 93 8.10 -2.65 20.68
CA GLN A 93 9.17 -2.49 21.68
C GLN A 93 8.78 -1.46 22.74
N ARG A 94 8.19 -0.32 22.33
CA ARG A 94 7.78 0.75 23.24
C ARG A 94 6.61 0.34 24.13
N PHE A 95 5.53 -0.18 23.55
CA PHE A 95 4.26 -0.40 24.29
C PHE A 95 4.22 -1.75 24.99
N ILE A 96 4.77 -2.81 24.41
CA ILE A 96 4.68 -4.18 24.97
C ILE A 96 5.93 -4.52 25.76
N LEU A 97 7.12 -4.26 25.24
CA LEU A 97 8.38 -4.58 25.92
C LEU A 97 8.85 -3.47 26.84
N ARG A 98 8.21 -2.29 26.85
CA ARG A 98 8.54 -1.11 27.65
C ARG A 98 10.03 -0.73 27.56
N LYS A 99 10.64 -0.95 26.39
CA LYS A 99 12.03 -0.58 26.11
C LYS A 99 12.10 0.84 25.57
N ASP A 100 13.18 1.56 25.94
CA ASP A 100 13.49 2.83 25.31
C ASP A 100 13.86 2.59 23.85
N VAL A 101 13.10 3.22 22.94
CA VAL A 101 13.38 3.16 21.51
C VAL A 101 14.26 4.34 21.16
N VAL A 102 15.36 4.08 20.47
CA VAL A 102 16.28 5.12 19.98
C VAL A 102 15.49 6.15 19.18
N ARG A 103 15.55 7.41 19.61
CA ARG A 103 14.93 8.51 18.87
C ARG A 103 15.56 8.63 17.50
N ASP A 104 14.72 8.77 16.48
CA ASP A 104 15.18 9.04 15.12
C ASP A 104 15.87 10.41 15.07
N ALA A 105 17.19 10.39 14.84
CA ALA A 105 18.03 11.59 14.80
C ALA A 105 17.84 12.43 13.53
N ARG A 106 17.04 11.95 12.55
CA ARG A 106 16.78 12.69 11.31
C ARG A 106 15.95 13.95 11.55
N SER A 107 16.28 15.02 10.84
CA SER A 107 15.50 16.25 10.88
C SER A 107 14.07 16.00 10.36
N LYS A 108 13.12 16.85 10.76
CA LYS A 108 11.73 16.73 10.28
C LYS A 108 11.66 16.86 8.76
N ALA A 109 12.42 17.80 8.18
CA ALA A 109 12.49 17.98 6.73
C ALA A 109 13.04 16.73 6.00
N GLN A 110 14.02 16.04 6.56
CA GLN A 110 14.51 14.79 5.99
C GLN A 110 13.46 13.69 5.99
N ARG A 111 12.70 13.54 7.10
CA ARG A 111 11.62 12.55 7.21
C ARG A 111 10.49 12.81 6.23
N GLU A 112 10.08 14.07 6.07
CA GLU A 112 9.03 14.46 5.12
C GLU A 112 9.46 14.21 3.67
N ARG A 113 10.70 14.55 3.32
CA ARG A 113 11.24 14.28 1.98
C ARG A 113 11.34 12.79 1.67
N GLU A 114 11.81 11.98 2.62
CA GLU A 114 11.83 10.52 2.46
C GLU A 114 10.42 9.93 2.37
N GLY A 115 9.47 10.47 3.14
CA GLY A 115 8.05 10.12 3.07
C GLY A 115 7.49 10.39 1.68
N PHE A 116 7.70 11.61 1.16
CA PHE A 116 7.28 11.99 -0.17
C PHE A 116 7.87 11.11 -1.28
N VAL A 117 9.17 10.80 -1.22
CA VAL A 117 9.81 9.89 -2.20
C VAL A 117 9.16 8.50 -2.18
N ARG A 118 8.80 7.98 -1.00
CA ARG A 118 8.08 6.70 -0.89
C ARG A 118 6.67 6.79 -1.44
N HIS A 119 5.95 7.89 -1.16
CA HIS A 119 4.62 8.15 -1.73
C HIS A 119 4.67 8.23 -3.25
N LEU A 120 5.65 8.97 -3.79
CA LEU A 120 5.87 9.06 -5.24
C LEU A 120 6.15 7.67 -5.85
N THR A 121 7.00 6.87 -5.20
CA THR A 121 7.30 5.50 -5.63
C THR A 121 6.04 4.63 -5.61
N ALA A 122 5.25 4.69 -4.54
CA ALA A 122 3.98 3.97 -4.44
C ALA A 122 3.02 4.38 -5.55
N PHE A 123 2.89 5.70 -5.79
CA PHE A 123 2.04 6.26 -6.85
C PHE A 123 2.47 5.78 -8.24
N ILE A 124 3.77 5.80 -8.54
CA ILE A 124 4.28 5.35 -9.85
C ILE A 124 3.94 3.86 -10.05
N ILE A 125 4.22 3.00 -9.07
CA ILE A 125 3.95 1.57 -9.17
C ILE A 125 2.46 1.30 -9.38
N GLY A 126 1.60 1.87 -8.54
CA GLY A 126 0.16 1.67 -8.62
C GLY A 126 -0.45 2.26 -9.89
N SER A 127 0.02 3.44 -10.33
CA SER A 127 -0.44 4.06 -11.58
C SER A 127 -0.04 3.27 -12.81
N VAL A 128 1.14 2.65 -12.82
CA VAL A 128 1.56 1.73 -13.90
C VAL A 128 0.65 0.50 -13.95
N LEU A 129 0.30 -0.07 -12.81
CA LEU A 129 -0.64 -1.19 -12.74
C LEU A 129 -2.03 -0.80 -13.26
N LEU A 130 -2.56 0.34 -12.80
CA LEU A 130 -3.87 0.85 -13.24
C LEU A 130 -3.88 1.22 -14.73
N ALA A 131 -2.83 1.88 -15.21
CA ALA A 131 -2.68 2.20 -16.63
C ALA A 131 -2.61 0.91 -17.49
N GLY A 132 -1.89 -0.11 -17.02
CA GLY A 132 -1.85 -1.41 -17.68
C GLY A 132 -3.23 -2.06 -17.78
N MET A 133 -4.04 -1.99 -16.71
CA MET A 133 -5.41 -2.50 -16.71
C MET A 133 -6.29 -1.71 -17.69
N ILE A 134 -6.26 -0.38 -17.66
CA ILE A 134 -7.04 0.49 -18.53
C ILE A 134 -6.69 0.23 -20.00
N PHE A 135 -5.39 0.16 -20.30
CA PHE A 135 -4.91 -0.11 -21.66
C PHE A 135 -5.32 -1.51 -22.16
N TRP A 136 -5.29 -2.51 -21.28
CA TRP A 136 -5.65 -3.89 -21.64
C TRP A 136 -7.14 -4.06 -21.88
N ILE A 137 -7.98 -3.35 -21.12
CA ILE A 137 -9.44 -3.42 -21.25
C ILE A 137 -9.90 -2.59 -22.45
N ALA A 138 -9.25 -1.45 -22.70
CA ALA A 138 -9.50 -0.52 -23.81
C ALA A 138 -10.96 0.01 -23.88
N ASP A 139 -11.68 0.01 -22.76
CA ASP A 139 -13.00 0.60 -22.61
C ASP A 139 -12.99 1.63 -21.47
N PHE A 140 -13.12 2.92 -21.83
CA PHE A 140 -13.07 4.02 -20.88
C PHE A 140 -14.27 4.05 -19.92
N LYS A 141 -15.46 3.58 -20.35
CA LYS A 141 -16.62 3.52 -19.47
C LYS A 141 -16.43 2.47 -18.39
N GLN A 142 -15.95 1.29 -18.77
CA GLN A 142 -15.69 0.21 -17.82
C GLN A 142 -14.56 0.56 -16.83
N THR A 143 -13.61 1.40 -17.23
CA THR A 143 -12.40 1.74 -16.42
C THR A 143 -12.46 3.12 -15.76
N GLU A 144 -13.60 3.81 -15.80
CA GLU A 144 -13.76 5.14 -15.22
C GLU A 144 -13.35 5.20 -13.73
N ALA A 145 -13.78 4.23 -12.94
CA ALA A 145 -13.42 4.16 -11.52
C ALA A 145 -11.90 4.02 -11.29
N LEU A 146 -11.18 3.36 -12.19
CA LEU A 146 -9.71 3.26 -12.11
C LEU A 146 -9.05 4.60 -12.42
N LEU A 147 -9.54 5.34 -13.42
CA LEU A 147 -9.07 6.70 -13.73
C LEU A 147 -9.32 7.65 -12.56
N GLN A 148 -10.51 7.63 -11.98
CA GLN A 148 -10.84 8.43 -10.80
C GLN A 148 -9.91 8.10 -9.62
N THR A 149 -9.57 6.83 -9.44
CA THR A 149 -8.62 6.40 -8.40
C THR A 149 -7.24 7.04 -8.61
N VAL A 150 -6.72 7.02 -9.85
CA VAL A 150 -5.44 7.68 -10.18
C VAL A 150 -5.50 9.18 -9.90
N GLN A 151 -6.59 9.85 -10.31
CA GLN A 151 -6.76 11.30 -10.11
C GLN A 151 -6.78 11.69 -8.64
N ILE A 152 -7.53 10.96 -7.81
CA ILE A 152 -7.61 11.22 -6.37
C ILE A 152 -6.26 10.96 -5.72
N TRP A 153 -5.59 9.87 -6.09
CA TRP A 153 -4.27 9.56 -5.54
C TRP A 153 -3.22 10.59 -5.96
N PHE A 154 -3.29 11.09 -7.18
CA PHE A 154 -2.44 12.19 -7.64
C PHE A 154 -2.67 13.48 -6.82
N LEU A 155 -3.92 13.80 -6.50
CA LEU A 155 -4.23 14.94 -5.63
C LEU A 155 -3.61 14.78 -4.23
N VAL A 156 -3.70 13.58 -3.65
CA VAL A 156 -3.06 13.26 -2.36
C VAL A 156 -1.53 13.44 -2.46
N LEU A 157 -0.92 12.95 -3.54
CA LEU A 157 0.51 13.11 -3.79
C LEU A 157 0.94 14.58 -3.92
N LEU A 158 0.12 15.42 -4.58
CA LEU A 158 0.38 16.86 -4.67
C LEU A 158 0.37 17.53 -3.29
N VAL A 159 -0.60 17.20 -2.45
CA VAL A 159 -0.69 17.73 -1.08
C VAL A 159 0.53 17.29 -0.27
N ASP A 160 0.92 16.02 -0.35
CA ASP A 160 2.11 15.50 0.33
C ASP A 160 3.40 16.20 -0.15
N GLY A 161 3.51 16.42 -1.47
CA GLY A 161 4.62 17.17 -2.07
C GLY A 161 4.70 18.62 -1.56
N LEU A 162 3.58 19.32 -1.48
CA LEU A 162 3.52 20.67 -0.93
C LEU A 162 3.97 20.71 0.54
N ILE A 163 3.56 19.72 1.33
CA ILE A 163 4.00 19.58 2.72
C ILE A 163 5.52 19.36 2.79
N ALA A 164 6.06 18.43 2.00
CA ALA A 164 7.49 18.13 1.98
C ALA A 164 8.34 19.35 1.56
N VAL A 165 7.88 20.11 0.56
CA VAL A 165 8.51 21.37 0.12
C VAL A 165 8.43 22.42 1.21
N SER A 166 7.28 22.59 1.86
CA SER A 166 7.10 23.55 2.95
C SER A 166 8.10 23.32 4.09
N TYR A 167 8.30 22.07 4.52
CA TYR A 167 9.30 21.75 5.56
C TYR A 167 10.75 21.88 5.08
N THR A 168 10.98 21.85 3.78
CA THR A 168 12.32 22.09 3.21
C THR A 168 12.66 23.57 3.17
N ILE A 169 11.68 24.43 2.81
CA ILE A 169 11.86 25.89 2.70
C ILE A 169 11.84 26.55 4.09
N PHE A 170 10.94 26.06 4.97
CA PHE A 170 10.77 26.59 6.33
C PHE A 170 11.15 25.53 7.39
N PRO A 171 12.43 25.19 7.53
CA PRO A 171 12.84 24.19 8.50
C PRO A 171 12.52 24.71 9.91
N LYS A 172 11.58 24.05 10.61
CA LYS A 172 11.40 24.33 12.05
C LYS A 172 12.70 23.99 12.77
N ARG A 173 13.26 24.98 13.49
CA ARG A 173 14.36 24.75 14.41
C ARG A 173 13.93 23.65 15.39
N ALA A 174 14.80 22.63 15.54
CA ALA A 174 14.63 21.65 16.59
C ALA A 174 14.86 22.37 17.93
N ASP A 175 13.79 22.55 18.72
CA ASP A 175 13.90 22.87 20.13
C ASP A 175 14.26 21.61 20.92
#